data_0cb5733c91684cc12ea7714bdd10d4b7
#
_entry.id   0cb5733c91684cc12ea7714bdd10d4b7
#
_cell.length_a   1.000
_cell.length_b   1.000
_cell.length_c   1.000
_cell.angle_alpha   90.00
_cell.angle_beta   90.00
_cell.angle_gamma   90.00
#
_symmetry.space_group_name_H-M   'P 1'
#
loop_
_entity.id
_entity.type
_entity.pdbx_description
1 polymer ?
#
loop_
_entity_poly.entity_id
_entity_poly.type
_entity_poly.pdbx_seq_one_letter_code
_entity_poly.pdbx_strand_id
1 'polypeptide(L)'
;LNDDCRWISADGGYHHPEGRPAFDPSWNVKRDTLSAAGCFAEAETVSDLDGYPWPDPSYCDFTDVYAEIDKFQDKMVFTGLWSPFFHLIADFFGMENYFIKMYDCPDVVLAATERITDFYVEANDKFFAGLGDRADVMFFGNDFGTQRDLFISPDNFRKFVLPSFKRLIAVGKKYNKKIMLH
;
A
#
# COMPACT_ATOMS: atom_id res chain seq x y z
N LEU A 1 -15.37 -13.39 -23.97
CA LEU A 1 -16.09 -12.29 -23.33
C LEU A 1 -15.33 -11.00 -23.66
N ASN A 2 -16.02 -10.05 -24.25
CA ASN A 2 -15.44 -8.75 -24.59
C ASN A 2 -15.66 -7.88 -23.33
N ASP A 3 -14.69 -7.89 -22.40
CA ASP A 3 -14.78 -7.10 -21.18
C ASP A 3 -14.59 -5.61 -21.52
N ASP A 4 -15.52 -4.77 -21.09
CA ASP A 4 -15.48 -3.32 -21.32
C ASP A 4 -14.48 -2.59 -20.42
N CYS A 5 -13.83 -3.31 -19.50
CA CYS A 5 -12.82 -2.77 -18.60
C CYS A 5 -11.59 -3.69 -18.49
N ARG A 6 -10.46 -3.10 -18.09
CA ARG A 6 -9.21 -3.82 -17.85
C ARG A 6 -8.54 -3.30 -16.57
N TRP A 7 -8.12 -4.21 -15.70
CA TRP A 7 -7.26 -3.88 -14.58
C TRP A 7 -5.81 -4.21 -14.92
N ILE A 8 -4.92 -3.21 -14.71
CA ILE A 8 -3.48 -3.33 -14.92
C ILE A 8 -2.82 -2.73 -13.68
N SER A 9 -2.19 -3.57 -12.84
CA SER A 9 -1.49 -3.12 -11.65
C SER A 9 -0.18 -2.43 -11.99
N ALA A 10 0.15 -1.38 -11.24
CA ALA A 10 1.45 -0.71 -11.31
C ALA A 10 2.48 -1.27 -10.32
N ASP A 11 2.15 -2.30 -9.53
CA ASP A 11 3.06 -2.85 -8.50
C ASP A 11 4.37 -3.40 -9.07
N GLY A 12 4.36 -3.86 -10.33
CA GLY A 12 5.55 -4.34 -11.04
C GLY A 12 6.59 -3.27 -11.36
N GLY A 13 6.28 -1.99 -11.11
CA GLY A 13 7.19 -0.88 -11.45
C GLY A 13 8.31 -0.61 -10.44
N TYR A 14 8.38 -1.30 -9.30
CA TYR A 14 9.45 -1.10 -8.33
C TYR A 14 10.66 -1.99 -8.64
N HIS A 15 11.85 -1.39 -8.82
CA HIS A 15 13.09 -2.06 -9.26
C HIS A 15 14.27 -1.70 -8.36
N HIS A 16 14.36 -2.32 -7.18
CA HIS A 16 15.50 -2.11 -6.30
C HIS A 16 16.80 -2.65 -6.96
N PRO A 17 17.93 -1.93 -6.93
CA PRO A 17 19.18 -2.36 -7.57
C PRO A 17 19.68 -3.73 -7.13
N GLU A 18 19.39 -4.13 -5.89
CA GLU A 18 19.76 -5.45 -5.33
C GLU A 18 18.62 -6.48 -5.47
N GLY A 19 17.56 -6.18 -6.20
CA GLY A 19 16.42 -7.08 -6.41
C GLY A 19 15.52 -7.28 -5.17
N ARG A 20 15.61 -6.38 -4.17
CA ARG A 20 14.75 -6.46 -2.99
C ARG A 20 13.31 -6.00 -3.32
N PRO A 21 12.29 -6.60 -2.71
CA PRO A 21 10.92 -6.08 -2.81
C PRO A 21 10.82 -4.70 -2.12
N ALA A 22 9.78 -3.92 -2.44
CA ALA A 22 9.52 -2.65 -1.78
C ALA A 22 9.31 -2.84 -0.26
N PHE A 23 8.58 -3.89 0.11
CA PHE A 23 8.34 -4.21 1.52
C PHE A 23 8.59 -5.70 1.78
N ASP A 24 9.25 -5.98 2.89
CA ASP A 24 9.54 -7.33 3.36
C ASP A 24 9.25 -7.45 4.87
N PRO A 25 8.05 -7.87 5.27
CA PRO A 25 7.72 -8.12 6.67
C PRO A 25 8.57 -9.22 7.33
N SER A 26 9.28 -10.03 6.52
CA SER A 26 10.19 -11.08 7.00
C SER A 26 11.61 -10.59 7.22
N TRP A 27 11.89 -9.29 7.09
CA TRP A 27 13.22 -8.71 7.25
C TRP A 27 13.85 -9.12 8.60
N ASN A 28 14.96 -9.87 8.52
CA ASN A 28 15.70 -10.42 9.68
C ASN A 28 14.89 -11.32 10.64
N VAL A 29 13.69 -11.77 10.23
CA VAL A 29 12.88 -12.71 11.02
C VAL A 29 12.36 -13.84 10.14
N LYS A 30 12.13 -15.02 10.77
CA LYS A 30 11.51 -16.14 10.07
C LYS A 30 10.00 -16.11 10.29
N ARG A 31 9.23 -16.06 9.19
CA ARG A 31 7.78 -16.14 9.21
C ARG A 31 7.33 -17.42 8.50
N ASP A 32 6.70 -18.31 9.25
CA ASP A 32 6.20 -19.61 8.71
C ASP A 32 4.71 -19.53 8.32
N THR A 33 3.99 -18.50 8.78
CA THR A 33 2.56 -18.26 8.49
C THR A 33 2.28 -16.77 8.33
N LEU A 34 1.16 -16.41 7.71
CA LEU A 34 0.72 -15.01 7.59
C LEU A 34 0.43 -14.34 8.94
N SER A 35 0.03 -15.13 9.95
CA SER A 35 -0.22 -14.64 11.31
C SER A 35 1.03 -14.59 12.19
N ALA A 36 2.18 -15.12 11.70
CA ALA A 36 3.42 -15.06 12.46
C ALA A 36 3.91 -13.62 12.64
N ALA A 37 4.65 -13.40 13.73
CA ALA A 37 5.28 -12.13 14.04
C ALA A 37 6.12 -11.63 12.87
N GLY A 38 5.96 -10.35 12.53
CA GLY A 38 6.80 -9.68 11.53
C GLY A 38 7.99 -8.99 12.19
N CYS A 39 8.80 -8.29 11.39
CA CYS A 39 10.05 -7.68 11.86
C CYS A 39 9.87 -6.53 12.88
N PHE A 40 8.65 -5.99 13.02
CA PHE A 40 8.34 -4.97 14.03
C PHE A 40 7.52 -5.50 15.22
N ALA A 41 7.40 -6.82 15.36
CA ALA A 41 6.62 -7.40 16.45
C ALA A 41 7.04 -6.90 17.83
N GLU A 42 8.35 -6.73 18.05
CA GLU A 42 8.94 -6.29 19.32
C GLU A 42 9.20 -4.77 19.38
N ALA A 43 8.88 -4.01 18.31
CA ALA A 43 9.12 -2.57 18.32
C ALA A 43 8.22 -1.85 19.33
N GLU A 44 8.81 -1.08 20.24
CA GLU A 44 8.12 -0.31 21.30
C GLU A 44 8.31 1.20 21.12
N THR A 45 9.33 1.61 20.37
CA THR A 45 9.65 3.01 20.09
C THR A 45 9.74 3.27 18.60
N VAL A 46 9.55 4.52 18.18
CA VAL A 46 9.67 4.92 16.78
C VAL A 46 11.08 4.65 16.22
N SER A 47 12.12 4.76 17.06
CA SER A 47 13.50 4.47 16.66
C SER A 47 13.75 2.99 16.33
N ASP A 48 12.93 2.06 16.83
CA ASP A 48 13.05 0.65 16.48
C ASP A 48 12.72 0.36 15.01
N LEU A 49 12.10 1.33 14.33
CA LEU A 49 11.78 1.27 12.91
C LEU A 49 12.95 1.70 11.99
N ASP A 50 13.99 2.36 12.55
CA ASP A 50 15.03 3.02 11.75
C ASP A 50 16.01 2.03 11.10
N GLY A 51 16.12 0.81 11.63
CA GLY A 51 16.97 -0.26 11.06
C GLY A 51 16.38 -0.95 9.83
N TYR A 52 15.12 -0.71 9.50
CA TYR A 52 14.46 -1.31 8.35
C TYR A 52 14.84 -0.58 7.05
N PRO A 53 15.15 -1.29 5.95
CA PRO A 53 15.49 -0.68 4.67
C PRO A 53 14.23 -0.21 3.93
N TRP A 54 13.67 0.92 4.35
CA TRP A 54 12.48 1.51 3.74
C TRP A 54 12.65 1.69 2.24
N PRO A 55 11.60 1.44 1.43
CA PRO A 55 11.70 1.56 -0.01
C PRO A 55 11.87 3.01 -0.45
N ASP A 56 12.67 3.21 -1.50
CA ASP A 56 12.85 4.50 -2.14
C ASP A 56 11.99 4.57 -3.42
N PRO A 57 11.04 5.51 -3.52
CA PRO A 57 10.21 5.69 -4.72
C PRO A 57 11.01 6.04 -5.98
N SER A 58 12.27 6.47 -5.85
CA SER A 58 13.16 6.72 -6.99
C SER A 58 13.42 5.47 -7.82
N TYR A 59 13.36 4.28 -7.21
CA TYR A 59 13.50 2.99 -7.89
C TYR A 59 12.25 2.54 -8.67
N CYS A 60 11.18 3.33 -8.68
CA CYS A 60 10.03 3.04 -9.52
C CYS A 60 10.29 3.46 -10.97
N ASP A 61 10.11 2.51 -11.89
CA ASP A 61 10.02 2.71 -13.34
C ASP A 61 8.74 2.05 -13.84
N PHE A 62 7.87 2.83 -14.46
CA PHE A 62 6.57 2.36 -14.93
C PHE A 62 6.48 2.25 -16.44
N THR A 63 7.60 2.30 -17.16
CA THR A 63 7.66 2.29 -18.64
C THR A 63 6.90 1.09 -19.20
N ASP A 64 7.14 -0.12 -18.69
CA ASP A 64 6.48 -1.33 -19.15
C ASP A 64 4.98 -1.35 -18.81
N VAL A 65 4.60 -0.79 -17.67
CA VAL A 65 3.19 -0.66 -17.27
C VAL A 65 2.44 0.28 -18.20
N TYR A 66 3.05 1.40 -18.56
CA TYR A 66 2.46 2.33 -19.55
C TYR A 66 2.29 1.67 -20.91
N ALA A 67 3.30 0.93 -21.39
CA ALA A 67 3.21 0.20 -22.64
C ALA A 67 2.12 -0.89 -22.62
N GLU A 68 1.86 -1.49 -21.46
CA GLU A 68 0.75 -2.45 -21.31
C GLU A 68 -0.60 -1.73 -21.35
N ILE A 69 -0.75 -0.60 -20.66
CA ILE A 69 -1.97 0.22 -20.67
C ILE A 69 -2.31 0.69 -22.08
N ASP A 70 -1.31 1.08 -22.86
CA ASP A 70 -1.51 1.57 -24.23
C ASP A 70 -2.18 0.55 -25.17
N LYS A 71 -2.15 -0.76 -24.84
CA LYS A 71 -2.82 -1.81 -25.61
C LYS A 71 -4.34 -1.85 -25.41
N PHE A 72 -4.88 -1.12 -24.42
CA PHE A 72 -6.27 -1.21 -24.00
C PHE A 72 -7.01 0.13 -24.01
N GLN A 73 -6.63 1.03 -24.94
CA GLN A 73 -7.22 2.38 -25.03
C GLN A 73 -8.70 2.39 -25.47
N ASP A 74 -9.20 1.26 -25.96
CA ASP A 74 -10.61 1.02 -26.28
C ASP A 74 -11.46 0.58 -25.07
N LYS A 75 -10.83 0.45 -23.87
CA LYS A 75 -11.46 -0.04 -22.64
C LYS A 75 -11.34 0.98 -21.50
N MET A 76 -12.22 0.86 -20.51
CA MET A 76 -12.04 1.56 -19.23
C MET A 76 -10.88 0.92 -18.46
N VAL A 77 -9.80 1.65 -18.26
CA VAL A 77 -8.61 1.14 -17.57
C VAL A 77 -8.64 1.50 -16.10
N PHE A 78 -8.54 0.46 -15.26
CA PHE A 78 -8.34 0.52 -13.81
C PHE A 78 -6.87 0.28 -13.54
N THR A 79 -6.20 1.16 -12.81
CA THR A 79 -4.76 1.05 -12.57
C THR A 79 -4.32 1.78 -11.29
N GLY A 80 -3.03 1.71 -11.00
CA GLY A 80 -2.37 2.24 -9.82
C GLY A 80 -1.64 1.13 -9.06
N LEU A 81 -0.85 1.50 -8.07
CA LEU A 81 -0.30 0.53 -7.12
C LEU A 81 -1.43 0.06 -6.19
N TRP A 82 -1.45 -1.24 -5.88
CA TRP A 82 -2.47 -1.84 -5.00
C TRP A 82 -2.53 -1.20 -3.61
N SER A 83 -1.38 -0.74 -3.11
CA SER A 83 -1.25 0.06 -1.88
C SER A 83 -1.91 -0.57 -0.63
N PRO A 84 -1.59 -1.83 -0.29
CA PRO A 84 -2.24 -2.56 0.80
C PRO A 84 -1.65 -2.18 2.17
N PHE A 85 -1.61 -0.89 2.52
CA PHE A 85 -0.91 -0.40 3.70
C PHE A 85 -1.42 -1.01 5.01
N PHE A 86 -2.73 -1.27 5.14
CA PHE A 86 -3.32 -1.88 6.32
C PHE A 86 -2.87 -3.34 6.49
N HIS A 87 -2.82 -4.11 5.42
CA HIS A 87 -2.33 -5.49 5.46
C HIS A 87 -0.83 -5.53 5.72
N LEU A 88 -0.06 -4.67 5.06
CA LEU A 88 1.38 -4.60 5.28
C LEU A 88 1.74 -4.27 6.72
N ILE A 89 1.06 -3.31 7.33
CA ILE A 89 1.32 -2.97 8.73
C ILE A 89 0.98 -4.13 9.66
N ALA A 90 -0.13 -4.84 9.39
CA ALA A 90 -0.49 -6.04 10.14
C ALA A 90 0.55 -7.16 9.95
N ASP A 91 1.14 -7.28 8.76
CA ASP A 91 2.21 -8.23 8.48
C ASP A 91 3.53 -7.85 9.18
N PHE A 92 3.89 -6.57 9.22
CA PHE A 92 5.10 -6.09 9.88
C PHE A 92 5.11 -6.32 11.38
N PHE A 93 3.98 -6.19 12.05
CA PHE A 93 3.87 -6.47 13.50
C PHE A 93 3.46 -7.92 13.80
N GLY A 94 2.81 -8.59 12.86
CA GLY A 94 1.93 -9.72 13.12
C GLY A 94 0.55 -9.22 13.57
N MET A 95 -0.53 -9.80 13.05
CA MET A 95 -1.89 -9.28 13.20
C MET A 95 -2.31 -9.07 14.65
N GLU A 96 -2.02 -10.01 15.55
CA GLU A 96 -2.34 -9.90 16.96
C GLU A 96 -1.59 -8.74 17.62
N ASN A 97 -0.26 -8.68 17.43
CA ASN A 97 0.58 -7.60 17.95
C ASN A 97 0.16 -6.24 17.39
N TYR A 98 -0.21 -6.17 16.12
CA TYR A 98 -0.69 -4.93 15.51
C TYR A 98 -1.89 -4.35 16.27
N PHE A 99 -2.87 -5.20 16.57
CA PHE A 99 -4.06 -4.74 17.30
C PHE A 99 -3.76 -4.36 18.75
N ILE A 100 -2.86 -5.08 19.43
CA ILE A 100 -2.42 -4.74 20.80
C ILE A 100 -1.64 -3.42 20.77
N LYS A 101 -0.69 -3.25 19.86
CA LYS A 101 0.16 -2.06 19.76
C LYS A 101 -0.61 -0.79 19.36
N MET A 102 -1.80 -0.88 18.78
CA MET A 102 -2.67 0.29 18.63
C MET A 102 -3.01 0.97 19.97
N TYR A 103 -2.97 0.21 21.09
CA TYR A 103 -3.23 0.70 22.44
C TYR A 103 -1.95 0.95 23.23
N ASP A 104 -0.99 0.04 23.16
CA ASP A 104 0.20 0.07 23.99
C ASP A 104 1.30 0.99 23.42
N CYS A 105 1.49 0.98 22.10
CA CYS A 105 2.52 1.74 21.39
C CYS A 105 1.95 2.45 20.14
N PRO A 106 0.90 3.30 20.29
CA PRO A 106 0.19 3.88 19.14
C PRO A 106 1.10 4.71 18.21
N ASP A 107 2.11 5.38 18.77
CA ASP A 107 3.02 6.24 18.01
C ASP A 107 3.91 5.41 17.07
N VAL A 108 4.31 4.20 17.47
CA VAL A 108 5.07 3.27 16.65
C VAL A 108 4.23 2.79 15.47
N VAL A 109 2.98 2.41 15.74
CA VAL A 109 2.02 1.98 14.71
C VAL A 109 1.76 3.10 13.71
N LEU A 110 1.55 4.33 14.18
CA LEU A 110 1.33 5.50 13.33
C LEU A 110 2.56 5.78 12.47
N ALA A 111 3.76 5.82 13.06
CA ALA A 111 5.00 6.09 12.34
C ALA A 111 5.29 5.04 11.26
N ALA A 112 5.11 3.75 11.55
CA ALA A 112 5.28 2.70 10.56
C ALA A 112 4.24 2.80 9.43
N THR A 113 2.98 3.07 9.78
CA THR A 113 1.90 3.27 8.80
C THR A 113 2.18 4.47 7.90
N GLU A 114 2.71 5.56 8.46
CA GLU A 114 3.07 6.77 7.73
C GLU A 114 4.19 6.48 6.71
N ARG A 115 5.27 5.82 7.12
CA ARG A 115 6.38 5.45 6.21
C ARG A 115 5.93 4.57 5.04
N ILE A 116 5.04 3.59 5.29
CA ILE A 116 4.44 2.78 4.22
C ILE A 116 3.58 3.65 3.29
N THR A 117 2.76 4.52 3.88
CA THR A 117 1.86 5.40 3.13
C THR A 117 2.63 6.41 2.28
N ASP A 118 3.71 6.98 2.80
CA ASP A 118 4.58 7.93 2.08
C ASP A 118 5.08 7.31 0.79
N PHE A 119 5.62 6.10 0.87
CA PHE A 119 6.05 5.38 -0.33
C PHE A 119 4.92 5.23 -1.36
N TYR A 120 3.76 4.75 -0.95
CA TYR A 120 2.65 4.55 -1.89
C TYR A 120 2.09 5.85 -2.46
N VAL A 121 2.06 6.92 -1.68
CA VAL A 121 1.66 8.25 -2.14
C VAL A 121 2.62 8.75 -3.20
N GLU A 122 3.93 8.71 -2.94
CA GLU A 122 4.96 9.18 -3.87
C GLU A 122 5.03 8.31 -5.13
N ALA A 123 4.99 6.98 -4.99
CA ALA A 123 5.01 6.06 -6.12
C ALA A 123 3.77 6.22 -7.02
N ASN A 124 2.57 6.32 -6.43
CA ASN A 124 1.36 6.61 -7.21
C ASN A 124 1.39 8.00 -7.83
N ASP A 125 1.90 9.03 -7.13
CA ASP A 125 2.04 10.37 -7.70
C ASP A 125 2.96 10.36 -8.93
N LYS A 126 4.12 9.72 -8.85
CA LYS A 126 5.04 9.51 -9.97
C LYS A 126 4.37 8.75 -11.11
N PHE A 127 3.64 7.66 -10.79
CA PHE A 127 2.93 6.85 -11.76
C PHE A 127 1.87 7.65 -12.53
N PHE A 128 0.97 8.33 -11.83
CA PHE A 128 -0.11 9.09 -12.47
C PHE A 128 0.40 10.35 -13.19
N ALA A 129 1.50 10.95 -12.73
CA ALA A 129 2.14 12.05 -13.45
C ALA A 129 2.63 11.61 -14.85
N GLY A 130 3.22 10.42 -14.98
CA GLY A 130 3.67 9.87 -16.25
C GLY A 130 2.55 9.23 -17.09
N LEU A 131 1.45 8.82 -16.45
CA LEU A 131 0.34 8.14 -17.10
C LEU A 131 -0.50 9.10 -17.97
N GLY A 132 -0.75 10.33 -17.51
CA GLY A 132 -1.66 11.27 -18.17
C GLY A 132 -3.10 10.75 -18.22
N ASP A 133 -3.75 10.89 -19.38
CA ASP A 133 -5.16 10.53 -19.59
C ASP A 133 -5.37 9.08 -20.06
N ARG A 134 -4.33 8.23 -20.03
CA ARG A 134 -4.37 6.85 -20.55
C ARG A 134 -5.16 5.86 -19.70
N ALA A 135 -5.64 6.27 -18.53
CA ALA A 135 -6.50 5.45 -17.67
C ALA A 135 -7.54 6.30 -16.96
N ASP A 136 -8.66 5.69 -16.55
CA ASP A 136 -9.84 6.35 -16.02
C ASP A 136 -9.91 6.28 -14.49
N VAL A 137 -9.45 5.18 -13.91
CA VAL A 137 -9.73 4.82 -12.51
C VAL A 137 -8.45 4.48 -11.77
N MET A 138 -8.21 5.15 -10.64
CA MET A 138 -7.28 4.68 -9.64
C MET A 138 -7.97 3.60 -8.80
N PHE A 139 -7.44 2.39 -8.86
CA PHE A 139 -7.95 1.23 -8.14
C PHE A 139 -6.91 0.71 -7.15
N PHE A 140 -7.28 0.68 -5.87
CA PHE A 140 -6.45 0.13 -4.81
C PHE A 140 -7.30 -0.51 -3.72
N GLY A 141 -6.70 -1.30 -2.83
CA GLY A 141 -7.51 -2.05 -1.90
C GLY A 141 -6.86 -2.43 -0.60
N ASN A 142 -7.73 -2.51 0.42
CA ASN A 142 -7.42 -3.02 1.74
C ASN A 142 -8.70 -3.62 2.32
N ASP A 143 -8.61 -4.82 2.87
CA ASP A 143 -9.73 -5.43 3.58
C ASP A 143 -9.72 -4.98 5.04
N PHE A 144 -10.80 -4.36 5.47
CA PHE A 144 -10.93 -3.82 6.82
C PHE A 144 -11.85 -4.64 7.72
N GLY A 145 -12.31 -5.78 7.25
CA GLY A 145 -13.25 -6.62 7.97
C GLY A 145 -13.27 -8.07 7.52
N THR A 146 -14.00 -8.85 8.29
CA THR A 146 -14.37 -10.23 7.98
C THR A 146 -15.75 -10.26 7.34
N GLN A 147 -16.28 -11.46 7.02
CA GLN A 147 -17.67 -11.63 6.58
C GLN A 147 -18.71 -11.30 7.66
N ARG A 148 -18.30 -11.01 8.89
CA ARG A 148 -19.20 -10.77 10.02
C ARG A 148 -19.06 -9.40 10.64
N ASP A 149 -17.82 -8.89 10.72
CA ASP A 149 -17.53 -7.65 11.44
C ASP A 149 -16.22 -7.00 10.97
N LEU A 150 -15.98 -5.76 11.41
CA LEU A 150 -14.74 -5.03 11.19
C LEU A 150 -13.60 -5.66 11.99
N PHE A 151 -12.35 -5.57 11.49
CA PHE A 151 -11.16 -5.98 12.25
C PHE A 151 -10.88 -5.05 13.43
N ILE A 152 -11.20 -3.78 13.29
CA ILE A 152 -10.92 -2.74 14.30
C ILE A 152 -12.15 -1.86 14.52
N SER A 153 -12.22 -1.23 15.68
CA SER A 153 -13.30 -0.30 16.00
C SER A 153 -13.32 0.91 15.05
N PRO A 154 -14.48 1.56 14.85
CA PRO A 154 -14.56 2.79 14.06
C PRO A 154 -13.61 3.89 14.53
N ASP A 155 -13.31 3.98 15.83
CA ASP A 155 -12.39 4.98 16.38
C ASP A 155 -10.94 4.66 16.04
N ASN A 156 -10.53 3.39 16.13
CA ASN A 156 -9.21 2.96 15.64
C ASN A 156 -9.08 3.12 14.13
N PHE A 157 -10.13 2.85 13.35
CA PHE A 157 -10.12 3.13 11.93
C PHE A 157 -9.88 4.62 11.65
N ARG A 158 -10.57 5.52 12.34
CA ARG A 158 -10.39 6.97 12.18
C ARG A 158 -8.99 7.43 12.56
N LYS A 159 -8.38 6.80 13.56
CA LYS A 159 -7.04 7.18 14.05
C LYS A 159 -5.93 6.60 13.19
N PHE A 160 -5.96 5.30 12.87
CA PHE A 160 -4.82 4.58 12.31
C PHE A 160 -4.93 4.35 10.79
N VAL A 161 -6.12 4.40 10.20
CA VAL A 161 -6.36 4.01 8.80
C VAL A 161 -6.79 5.20 7.94
N LEU A 162 -7.80 5.93 8.39
CA LEU A 162 -8.43 6.98 7.59
C LEU A 162 -7.47 8.08 7.10
N PRO A 163 -6.44 8.53 7.85
CA PRO A 163 -5.49 9.52 7.36
C PRO A 163 -4.74 9.05 6.11
N SER A 164 -4.19 7.84 6.14
CA SER A 164 -3.48 7.21 5.00
C SER A 164 -4.40 7.03 3.80
N PHE A 165 -5.61 6.56 4.05
CA PHE A 165 -6.63 6.38 3.03
C PHE A 165 -6.96 7.68 2.29
N LYS A 166 -7.14 8.78 3.03
CA LYS A 166 -7.38 10.11 2.46
C LYS A 166 -6.22 10.60 1.60
N ARG A 167 -4.98 10.34 2.01
CA ARG A 167 -3.78 10.72 1.26
C ARG A 167 -3.72 10.00 -0.08
N LEU A 168 -3.97 8.69 -0.11
CA LEU A 168 -4.02 7.89 -1.35
C LEU A 168 -5.15 8.38 -2.28
N ILE A 169 -6.36 8.61 -1.77
CA ILE A 169 -7.47 9.17 -2.54
C ILE A 169 -7.11 10.53 -3.13
N ALA A 170 -6.38 11.37 -2.38
CA ALA A 170 -5.97 12.70 -2.85
C ALA A 170 -5.05 12.62 -4.07
N VAL A 171 -4.19 11.59 -4.18
CA VAL A 171 -3.36 11.38 -5.38
C VAL A 171 -4.23 11.15 -6.61
N GLY A 172 -5.18 10.21 -6.57
CA GLY A 172 -6.04 9.95 -7.71
C GLY A 172 -6.88 11.19 -8.12
N LYS A 173 -7.38 11.92 -7.13
CA LYS A 173 -8.12 13.18 -7.37
C LYS A 173 -7.26 14.27 -8.01
N LYS A 174 -5.98 14.38 -7.61
CA LYS A 174 -5.01 15.32 -8.22
C LYS A 174 -4.91 15.14 -9.73
N TYR A 175 -5.01 13.89 -10.20
CA TYR A 175 -4.93 13.52 -11.61
C TYR A 175 -6.30 13.26 -12.28
N ASN A 176 -7.39 13.78 -11.67
CA ASN A 176 -8.77 13.64 -12.17
C ASN A 176 -9.22 12.19 -12.39
N LYS A 177 -8.63 11.23 -11.64
CA LYS A 177 -9.05 9.83 -11.72
C LYS A 177 -10.28 9.57 -10.84
N LYS A 178 -11.19 8.74 -11.35
CA LYS A 178 -12.21 8.12 -10.49
C LYS A 178 -11.52 7.21 -9.48
N ILE A 179 -12.09 7.08 -8.29
CA ILE A 179 -11.51 6.23 -7.24
C ILE A 179 -12.39 5.01 -7.07
N MET A 180 -11.78 3.85 -7.19
CA MET A 180 -12.41 2.58 -6.85
C MET A 180 -11.60 1.91 -5.74
N LEU A 181 -12.31 1.39 -4.76
CA LEU A 181 -11.76 0.73 -3.57
C LEU A 181 -12.24 -0.72 -3.53
N HIS A 182 -11.32 -1.60 -3.15
CA HIS A 182 -11.64 -2.99 -2.82
C HIS A 182 -12.07 -3.08 -1.37
#